data_53603ceabc3659c6f6ba6c3a5d6df6d7
#
_entry.id   53603ceabc3659c6f6ba6c3a5d6df6d7
#
_cell.length_a   1.000
_cell.length_b   1.000
_cell.length_c   1.000
_cell.angle_alpha   90.00
_cell.angle_beta   90.00
_cell.angle_gamma   90.00
#
_symmetry.space_group_name_H-M   'P 1'
#
loop_
_entity.id
_entity.type
_entity.pdbx_description
1 polymer ?
#
loop_
_entity_poly.entity_id
_entity_poly.type
_entity_poly.pdbx_seq_one_letter_code
_entity_poly.pdbx_strand_id
1 'polypeptide(L)'
;LGDNPQILTIRIASHLKNDAILERIKGFDGYFLDNQEESSSLNLILKSIKSKKSISEKINYTIDSNPKIKGIFVPSGRVGLISNLIKNKNNFKVIGYDTTPYNLKCLKNNKITFLISQKSFNQGYESIIHMSNFLSKNINPKKIIFSPIDIVTKENLEFVNLYKQEFEKFYYSN
;
A
#
# COMPACT_ATOMS: atom_id res chain seq x y z
N LEU A 1 -2.39 24.41 2.78
CA LEU A 1 -3.02 23.54 1.79
C LEU A 1 -4.20 24.31 1.23
N GLY A 2 -4.19 24.61 -0.09
CA GLY A 2 -5.29 25.34 -0.72
C GLY A 2 -6.60 24.57 -0.65
N ASP A 3 -7.69 25.28 -0.87
CA ASP A 3 -9.07 24.83 -0.72
C ASP A 3 -9.32 23.41 -1.23
N ASN A 4 -9.76 22.53 -0.33
CA ASN A 4 -10.29 21.18 -0.56
C ASN A 4 -9.45 20.29 -1.47
N PRO A 5 -8.27 19.79 -1.01
CA PRO A 5 -7.44 18.91 -1.82
C PRO A 5 -8.16 17.58 -2.08
N GLN A 6 -8.07 17.09 -3.30
CA GLN A 6 -8.60 15.78 -3.68
C GLN A 6 -7.51 14.70 -3.63
N ILE A 7 -7.92 13.47 -3.31
CA ILE A 7 -7.06 12.30 -3.37
C ILE A 7 -7.56 11.39 -4.50
N LEU A 8 -6.67 11.05 -5.41
CA LEU A 8 -6.95 10.07 -6.47
C LEU A 8 -6.68 8.66 -5.97
N THR A 9 -7.72 7.86 -5.79
CA THR A 9 -7.60 6.43 -5.50
C THR A 9 -7.51 5.64 -6.80
N ILE A 10 -6.35 5.00 -7.04
CA ILE A 10 -6.13 4.19 -8.26
C ILE A 10 -6.34 2.71 -7.95
N ARG A 11 -7.39 2.14 -8.51
CA ARG A 11 -7.82 0.75 -8.34
C ARG A 11 -7.51 -0.05 -9.61
N ILE A 12 -7.13 -1.32 -9.44
CA ILE A 12 -6.92 -2.25 -10.56
C ILE A 12 -8.10 -3.22 -10.58
N ALA A 13 -8.78 -3.35 -11.71
CA ALA A 13 -10.02 -4.11 -11.81
C ALA A 13 -9.90 -5.56 -11.33
N SER A 14 -8.79 -6.24 -11.63
CA SER A 14 -8.53 -7.61 -11.15
C SER A 14 -8.43 -7.71 -9.63
N HIS A 15 -8.17 -6.62 -8.92
CA HIS A 15 -8.07 -6.57 -7.46
C HIS A 15 -9.41 -6.28 -6.77
N LEU A 16 -10.46 -5.90 -7.50
CA LEU A 16 -11.78 -5.59 -6.93
C LEU A 16 -12.52 -6.81 -6.37
N LYS A 17 -12.01 -8.03 -6.59
CA LYS A 17 -12.49 -9.26 -5.98
C LYS A 17 -11.70 -9.66 -4.72
N ASN A 18 -10.75 -8.84 -4.27
CA ASN A 18 -9.92 -9.12 -3.09
C ASN A 18 -10.46 -8.34 -1.90
N ASP A 19 -10.98 -9.07 -0.91
CA ASP A 19 -11.62 -8.49 0.28
C ASP A 19 -10.67 -7.56 1.06
N ALA A 20 -9.39 -7.93 1.19
CA ALA A 20 -8.42 -7.08 1.89
C ALA A 20 -8.24 -5.72 1.21
N ILE A 21 -8.28 -5.67 -0.13
CA ILE A 21 -8.22 -4.41 -0.88
C ILE A 21 -9.52 -3.62 -0.74
N LEU A 22 -10.66 -4.29 -0.75
CA LEU A 22 -11.95 -3.64 -0.53
C LEU A 22 -12.06 -3.03 0.85
N GLU A 23 -11.62 -3.73 1.89
CA GLU A 23 -11.59 -3.20 3.27
C GLU A 23 -10.65 -2.00 3.42
N ARG A 24 -9.48 -2.00 2.76
CA ARG A 24 -8.59 -0.84 2.73
C ARG A 24 -9.25 0.38 2.10
N ILE A 25 -10.01 0.16 1.03
CA ILE A 25 -10.75 1.22 0.33
C ILE A 25 -11.88 1.74 1.21
N LYS A 26 -12.65 0.86 1.85
CA LYS A 26 -13.70 1.24 2.79
C LYS A 26 -13.17 2.08 3.95
N GLY A 27 -12.05 1.64 4.58
CA GLY A 27 -11.42 2.39 5.64
C GLY A 27 -10.94 3.77 5.19
N PHE A 28 -10.38 3.85 3.97
CA PHE A 28 -9.94 5.12 3.40
C PHE A 28 -11.13 6.05 3.08
N ASP A 29 -12.16 5.54 2.41
CA ASP A 29 -13.35 6.33 2.06
C ASP A 29 -14.13 6.72 3.33
N GLY A 30 -14.17 5.84 4.36
CA GLY A 30 -14.82 6.09 5.65
C GLY A 30 -14.25 7.29 6.40
N TYR A 31 -12.94 7.53 6.32
CA TYR A 31 -12.31 8.69 6.94
C TYR A 31 -12.96 10.02 6.48
N PHE A 32 -13.26 10.16 5.21
CA PHE A 32 -13.88 11.37 4.65
C PHE A 32 -15.34 11.52 5.06
N LEU A 33 -16.07 10.41 5.22
CA LEU A 33 -17.46 10.40 5.66
C LEU A 33 -17.57 10.80 7.14
N ASP A 34 -16.70 10.23 7.99
CA ASP A 34 -16.73 10.44 9.44
C ASP A 34 -16.31 11.86 9.84
N ASN A 35 -15.40 12.49 9.09
CA ASN A 35 -14.85 13.79 9.44
C ASN A 35 -15.58 14.96 8.75
N GLN A 36 -16.65 14.70 7.98
CA GLN A 36 -17.38 15.73 7.23
C GLN A 36 -16.47 16.66 6.41
N GLU A 37 -15.28 16.16 6.03
CA GLU A 37 -14.35 16.93 5.25
C GLU A 37 -14.92 17.11 3.82
N GLU A 38 -14.91 18.33 3.32
CA GLU A 38 -15.22 18.62 1.92
C GLU A 38 -14.21 18.00 0.95
N SER A 39 -13.09 17.45 1.45
CA SER A 39 -12.11 16.72 0.66
C SER A 39 -12.75 15.42 0.13
N SER A 40 -12.71 15.25 -1.17
CA SER A 40 -13.32 14.09 -1.85
C SER A 40 -12.26 13.15 -2.40
N SER A 41 -12.53 11.84 -2.35
CA SER A 41 -11.75 10.87 -3.08
C SER A 41 -12.28 10.71 -4.51
N LEU A 42 -11.40 10.87 -5.51
CA LEU A 42 -11.71 10.55 -6.90
C LEU A 42 -11.21 9.13 -7.21
N ASN A 43 -12.06 8.32 -7.81
CA ASN A 43 -11.73 6.92 -8.10
C ASN A 43 -11.38 6.70 -9.57
N LEU A 44 -10.20 6.14 -9.84
CA LEU A 44 -9.75 5.70 -11.15
C LEU A 44 -9.60 4.18 -11.19
N ILE A 45 -10.42 3.50 -12.01
CA ILE A 45 -10.33 2.06 -12.20
C ILE A 45 -9.54 1.76 -13.48
N LEU A 46 -8.42 1.06 -13.33
CA LEU A 46 -7.62 0.54 -14.42
C LEU A 46 -8.08 -0.87 -14.79
N LYS A 47 -8.69 -1.03 -15.97
CA LYS A 47 -9.19 -2.34 -16.44
C LYS A 47 -8.09 -3.37 -16.63
N SER A 48 -6.88 -2.93 -17.00
CA SER A 48 -5.71 -3.79 -17.21
C SER A 48 -4.44 -3.01 -16.93
N ILE A 49 -3.38 -3.71 -16.51
CA ILE A 49 -2.04 -3.15 -16.30
C ILE A 49 -1.01 -3.65 -17.33
N LYS A 50 -1.47 -4.25 -18.42
CA LYS A 50 -0.59 -4.81 -19.47
C LYS A 50 0.12 -3.73 -20.29
N SER A 51 -0.54 -2.65 -20.64
CA SER A 51 0.04 -1.55 -21.42
C SER A 51 0.42 -0.36 -20.55
N LYS A 52 1.71 -0.21 -20.28
CA LYS A 52 2.24 0.94 -19.51
C LYS A 52 1.88 2.29 -20.15
N LYS A 53 1.90 2.38 -21.48
CA LYS A 53 1.57 3.61 -22.23
C LYS A 53 0.12 4.01 -21.96
N SER A 54 -0.83 3.12 -22.21
CA SER A 54 -2.26 3.40 -22.00
C SER A 54 -2.60 3.74 -20.55
N ILE A 55 -1.94 3.07 -19.56
CA ILE A 55 -2.11 3.37 -18.15
C ILE A 55 -1.59 4.77 -17.83
N SER A 56 -0.37 5.10 -18.30
CA SER A 56 0.23 6.42 -18.09
C SER A 56 -0.64 7.53 -18.68
N GLU A 57 -1.13 7.35 -19.91
CA GLU A 57 -2.03 8.30 -20.56
C GLU A 57 -3.29 8.52 -19.72
N LYS A 58 -3.95 7.44 -19.27
CA LYS A 58 -5.16 7.51 -18.48
C LYS A 58 -4.96 8.19 -17.12
N ILE A 59 -3.88 7.82 -16.40
CA ILE A 59 -3.55 8.43 -15.10
C ILE A 59 -3.30 9.92 -15.25
N ASN A 60 -2.41 10.30 -16.19
CA ASN A 60 -2.03 11.70 -16.35
C ASN A 60 -3.19 12.54 -16.89
N TYR A 61 -4.01 12.03 -17.80
CA TYR A 61 -5.24 12.70 -18.23
C TYR A 61 -6.18 12.97 -17.03
N THR A 62 -6.38 11.96 -16.15
CA THR A 62 -7.21 12.14 -14.96
C THR A 62 -6.64 13.22 -14.02
N ILE A 63 -5.31 13.24 -13.83
CA ILE A 63 -4.64 14.23 -12.99
C ILE A 63 -4.76 15.63 -13.60
N ASP A 64 -4.45 15.76 -14.89
CA ASP A 64 -4.47 17.05 -15.61
C ASP A 64 -5.88 17.65 -15.66
N SER A 65 -6.92 16.79 -15.74
CA SER A 65 -8.32 17.21 -15.72
C SER A 65 -8.86 17.59 -14.33
N ASN A 66 -8.09 17.30 -13.27
CA ASN A 66 -8.51 17.55 -11.87
C ASN A 66 -7.37 18.22 -11.07
N PRO A 67 -7.15 19.53 -11.21
CA PRO A 67 -6.02 20.25 -10.61
C PRO A 67 -6.03 20.28 -9.07
N LYS A 68 -7.16 19.94 -8.44
CA LYS A 68 -7.28 19.81 -6.99
C LYS A 68 -6.63 18.53 -6.43
N ILE A 69 -6.26 17.56 -7.27
CA ILE A 69 -5.57 16.35 -6.83
C ILE A 69 -4.20 16.72 -6.26
N LYS A 70 -3.96 16.39 -5.00
CA LYS A 70 -2.68 16.57 -4.28
C LYS A 70 -2.13 15.26 -3.72
N GLY A 71 -2.98 14.24 -3.61
CA GLY A 71 -2.62 12.92 -3.11
C GLY A 71 -3.03 11.81 -4.08
N ILE A 72 -2.27 10.72 -4.06
CA ILE A 72 -2.57 9.51 -4.83
C ILE A 72 -2.47 8.32 -3.89
N PHE A 73 -3.56 7.57 -3.78
CA PHE A 73 -3.65 6.35 -2.99
C PHE A 73 -3.78 5.12 -3.88
N VAL A 74 -2.89 4.15 -3.68
CA VAL A 74 -2.93 2.86 -4.38
C VAL A 74 -3.12 1.75 -3.34
N PRO A 75 -4.33 1.19 -3.17
CA PRO A 75 -4.66 0.23 -2.10
C PRO A 75 -4.05 -1.16 -2.30
N SER A 76 -2.98 -1.28 -3.07
CA SER A 76 -2.30 -2.54 -3.37
C SER A 76 -0.79 -2.37 -3.50
N GLY A 77 -0.04 -3.50 -3.48
CA GLY A 77 1.41 -3.53 -3.69
C GLY A 77 1.90 -3.09 -5.07
N ARG A 78 1.01 -2.64 -5.96
CA ARG A 78 1.36 -2.11 -7.29
C ARG A 78 1.70 -0.62 -7.30
N VAL A 79 1.80 0.01 -6.14
CA VAL A 79 2.08 1.44 -6.00
C VAL A 79 3.38 1.86 -6.73
N GLY A 80 4.44 1.06 -6.69
CA GLY A 80 5.69 1.36 -7.40
C GLY A 80 5.51 1.40 -8.92
N LEU A 81 4.70 0.50 -9.49
CA LEU A 81 4.37 0.53 -10.91
C LEU A 81 3.62 1.82 -11.25
N ILE A 82 2.58 2.14 -10.49
CA ILE A 82 1.74 3.32 -10.72
C ILE A 82 2.55 4.60 -10.57
N SER A 83 3.33 4.74 -9.48
CA SER A 83 4.14 5.94 -9.22
C SER A 83 5.14 6.24 -10.34
N ASN A 84 5.64 5.24 -11.05
CA ASN A 84 6.53 5.42 -12.18
C ASN A 84 5.84 5.92 -13.47
N LEU A 85 4.52 5.86 -13.53
CA LEU A 85 3.72 6.27 -14.69
C LEU A 85 3.14 7.69 -14.55
N ILE A 86 3.27 8.31 -13.37
CA ILE A 86 2.83 9.66 -13.08
C ILE A 86 3.88 10.65 -13.59
N LYS A 87 3.46 11.64 -14.36
CA LYS A 87 4.26 12.81 -14.72
C LYS A 87 4.26 13.82 -13.55
N ASN A 88 5.24 14.72 -13.49
CA ASN A 88 5.31 15.82 -12.51
C ASN A 88 5.15 15.37 -11.03
N LYS A 89 5.84 14.29 -10.65
CA LYS A 89 5.68 13.57 -9.38
C LYS A 89 5.86 14.41 -8.11
N ASN A 90 6.66 15.47 -8.18
CA ASN A 90 6.98 16.33 -7.03
C ASN A 90 5.75 17.07 -6.48
N ASN A 91 4.65 17.10 -7.24
CA ASN A 91 3.43 17.80 -6.87
C ASN A 91 2.44 16.91 -6.09
N PHE A 92 2.72 15.60 -5.97
CA PHE A 92 1.78 14.65 -5.38
C PHE A 92 2.39 13.86 -4.23
N LYS A 93 1.60 13.64 -3.17
CA LYS A 93 1.90 12.66 -2.13
C LYS A 93 1.35 11.30 -2.58
N VAL A 94 2.22 10.29 -2.71
CA VAL A 94 1.85 8.96 -3.19
C VAL A 94 1.97 7.96 -2.06
N ILE A 95 0.90 7.25 -1.79
CA ILE A 95 0.79 6.28 -0.69
C ILE A 95 0.34 4.93 -1.27
N GLY A 96 0.87 3.85 -0.71
CA GLY A 96 0.44 2.50 -1.07
C GLY A 96 0.90 1.44 -0.09
N TYR A 97 0.77 0.20 -0.49
CA TYR A 97 1.03 -0.96 0.36
C TYR A 97 2.25 -1.76 -0.11
N ASP A 98 2.78 -2.53 0.83
CA ASP A 98 3.79 -3.57 0.68
C ASP A 98 5.21 -3.07 0.38
N THR A 99 6.16 -3.60 1.13
CA THR A 99 7.60 -3.30 1.03
C THR A 99 8.33 -4.23 0.05
N THR A 100 7.76 -4.39 -1.15
CA THR A 100 8.47 -5.14 -2.21
C THR A 100 9.77 -4.42 -2.59
N PRO A 101 10.81 -5.12 -3.10
CA PRO A 101 12.06 -4.49 -3.52
C PRO A 101 11.84 -3.34 -4.51
N TYR A 102 10.87 -3.47 -5.39
CA TYR A 102 10.53 -2.44 -6.36
C TYR A 102 9.90 -1.20 -5.72
N ASN A 103 8.97 -1.40 -4.77
CA ASN A 103 8.34 -0.31 -4.03
C ASN A 103 9.35 0.43 -3.16
N LEU A 104 10.26 -0.31 -2.48
CA LEU A 104 11.34 0.28 -1.68
C LEU A 104 12.29 1.13 -2.54
N LYS A 105 12.63 0.65 -3.74
CA LYS A 105 13.40 1.44 -4.71
C LYS A 105 12.67 2.73 -5.11
N CYS A 106 11.35 2.67 -5.32
CA CYS A 106 10.55 3.85 -5.62
C CYS A 106 10.46 4.82 -4.44
N LEU A 107 10.35 4.31 -3.22
CA LEU A 107 10.38 5.11 -1.98
C LEU A 107 11.72 5.83 -1.82
N LYS A 108 12.84 5.11 -1.94
CA LYS A 108 14.20 5.70 -1.88
C LYS A 108 14.39 6.83 -2.88
N ASN A 109 13.79 6.71 -4.06
CA ASN A 109 13.86 7.68 -5.15
C ASN A 109 12.77 8.76 -5.07
N ASN A 110 12.12 8.97 -3.93
CA ASN A 110 11.06 9.97 -3.69
C ASN A 110 9.86 9.86 -4.66
N LYS A 111 9.60 8.67 -5.22
CA LYS A 111 8.44 8.42 -6.09
C LYS A 111 7.21 7.98 -5.31
N ILE A 112 7.40 7.58 -4.07
CA ILE A 112 6.40 7.21 -3.09
C ILE A 112 6.72 7.99 -1.83
N THR A 113 5.70 8.51 -1.15
CA THR A 113 5.85 9.28 0.08
C THR A 113 6.03 8.35 1.28
N PHE A 114 5.17 7.35 1.41
CA PHE A 114 5.33 6.26 2.37
C PHE A 114 4.59 4.99 1.91
N LEU A 115 4.98 3.88 2.51
CA LEU A 115 4.38 2.57 2.30
C LEU A 115 3.78 2.06 3.61
N ILE A 116 2.66 1.36 3.51
CA ILE A 116 2.06 0.62 4.62
C ILE A 116 2.55 -0.82 4.52
N SER A 117 3.38 -1.24 5.47
CA SER A 117 3.88 -2.61 5.57
C SER A 117 2.99 -3.44 6.49
N GLN A 118 2.51 -4.56 6.00
CA GLN A 118 1.67 -5.50 6.77
C GLN A 118 2.47 -6.61 7.42
N LYS A 119 3.81 -6.58 7.33
CA LYS A 119 4.69 -7.64 7.84
C LYS A 119 4.30 -9.04 7.35
N SER A 120 4.14 -9.19 6.04
CA SER A 120 3.66 -10.43 5.41
C SER A 120 4.46 -11.68 5.81
N PHE A 121 5.78 -11.53 6.05
CA PHE A 121 6.62 -12.61 6.55
C PHE A 121 6.15 -13.07 7.94
N ASN A 122 5.97 -12.13 8.86
CA ASN A 122 5.53 -12.45 10.22
C ASN A 122 4.15 -13.13 10.22
N GLN A 123 3.23 -12.67 9.38
CA GLN A 123 1.91 -13.28 9.25
C GLN A 123 2.02 -14.77 8.84
N GLY A 124 2.86 -15.07 7.84
CA GLY A 124 3.11 -16.44 7.42
C GLY A 124 3.75 -17.29 8.53
N TYR A 125 4.80 -16.77 9.16
CA TYR A 125 5.53 -17.45 10.24
C TYR A 125 4.62 -17.74 11.44
N GLU A 126 3.93 -16.73 11.96
CA GLU A 126 3.01 -16.88 13.11
C GLU A 126 1.89 -17.89 12.82
N SER A 127 1.37 -17.92 11.61
CA SER A 127 0.36 -18.89 11.20
C SER A 127 0.85 -20.34 11.36
N ILE A 128 2.10 -20.62 10.98
CA ILE A 128 2.70 -21.95 11.12
C ILE A 128 2.95 -22.29 12.61
N ILE A 129 3.44 -21.34 13.39
CA ILE A 129 3.65 -21.53 14.83
C ILE A 129 2.33 -21.85 15.54
N HIS A 130 1.26 -21.10 15.26
CA HIS A 130 -0.05 -21.36 15.84
C HIS A 130 -0.60 -22.73 15.44
N MET A 131 -0.46 -23.11 14.16
CA MET A 131 -0.87 -24.42 13.67
C MET A 131 -0.06 -25.55 14.35
N SER A 132 1.26 -25.41 14.47
CA SER A 132 2.14 -26.37 15.13
C SER A 132 1.78 -26.55 16.61
N ASN A 133 1.55 -25.46 17.33
CA ASN A 133 1.14 -25.50 18.74
C ASN A 133 -0.25 -26.17 18.92
N PHE A 134 -1.16 -25.93 18.01
CA PHE A 134 -2.46 -26.60 18.02
C PHE A 134 -2.31 -28.13 17.83
N LEU A 135 -1.56 -28.53 16.79
CA LEU A 135 -1.42 -29.95 16.45
C LEU A 135 -0.58 -30.76 17.47
N SER A 136 0.49 -30.17 18.00
CA SER A 136 1.43 -30.88 18.87
C SER A 136 1.13 -30.75 20.36
N LYS A 137 0.52 -29.64 20.79
CA LYS A 137 0.30 -29.30 22.19
C LYS A 137 -1.17 -29.10 22.53
N ASN A 138 -2.08 -29.25 21.57
CA ASN A 138 -3.51 -28.97 21.71
C ASN A 138 -3.82 -27.57 22.26
N ILE A 139 -2.97 -26.56 21.89
CA ILE A 139 -3.15 -25.16 22.29
C ILE A 139 -4.00 -24.49 21.24
N ASN A 140 -5.23 -24.13 21.56
CA ASN A 140 -6.12 -23.41 20.65
C ASN A 140 -5.60 -21.99 20.37
N PRO A 141 -5.45 -21.59 19.10
CA PRO A 141 -5.13 -20.21 18.77
C PRO A 141 -6.29 -19.27 19.08
N LYS A 142 -6.01 -17.99 19.28
CA LYS A 142 -7.06 -16.97 19.35
C LYS A 142 -7.83 -16.95 18.02
N LYS A 143 -9.15 -16.76 18.09
CA LYS A 143 -10.02 -16.70 16.90
C LYS A 143 -9.59 -15.60 15.91
N ILE A 144 -9.08 -14.48 16.43
CA ILE A 144 -8.61 -13.34 15.65
C ILE A 144 -7.28 -12.88 16.25
N ILE A 145 -6.26 -12.72 15.39
CA ILE A 145 -4.95 -12.20 15.74
C ILE A 145 -4.67 -11.04 14.80
N PHE A 146 -4.55 -9.83 15.34
CA PHE A 146 -4.18 -8.64 14.58
C PHE A 146 -2.67 -8.59 14.37
N SER A 147 -2.24 -8.50 13.13
CA SER A 147 -0.84 -8.23 12.80
C SER A 147 -0.58 -6.72 12.84
N PRO A 148 0.51 -6.27 13.50
CA PRO A 148 0.87 -4.86 13.48
C PRO A 148 1.26 -4.43 12.07
N ILE A 149 1.04 -3.14 11.78
CA ILE A 149 1.46 -2.50 10.55
C ILE A 149 2.56 -1.49 10.84
N ASP A 150 3.47 -1.27 9.87
CA ASP A 150 4.47 -0.20 9.94
C ASP A 150 4.22 0.82 8.83
N ILE A 151 4.46 2.08 9.15
CA ILE A 151 4.57 3.14 8.15
C ILE A 151 6.04 3.26 7.78
N VAL A 152 6.34 2.95 6.52
CA VAL A 152 7.71 2.96 6.00
C VAL A 152 7.91 4.19 5.14
N THR A 153 8.79 5.06 5.59
CA THR A 153 9.23 6.27 4.89
C THR A 153 10.67 6.12 4.42
N LYS A 154 11.16 7.10 3.69
CA LYS A 154 12.58 7.11 3.28
C LYS A 154 13.52 7.20 4.47
N GLU A 155 13.11 7.91 5.53
CA GLU A 155 13.88 8.19 6.72
C GLU A 155 14.07 6.94 7.60
N ASN A 156 13.07 6.05 7.65
CA ASN A 156 13.14 4.81 8.45
C ASN A 156 13.43 3.55 7.62
N LEU A 157 13.69 3.70 6.33
CA LEU A 157 13.90 2.59 5.39
C LEU A 157 15.05 1.65 5.80
N GLU A 158 16.13 2.19 6.36
CA GLU A 158 17.29 1.40 6.78
C GLU A 158 16.95 0.48 7.94
N PHE A 159 16.18 0.94 8.89
CA PHE A 159 15.73 0.12 10.05
C PHE A 159 14.84 -1.03 9.60
N VAL A 160 13.94 -0.81 8.62
CA VAL A 160 13.09 -1.85 8.05
C VAL A 160 13.92 -2.94 7.37
N ASN A 161 14.97 -2.56 6.66
CA ASN A 161 15.87 -3.48 5.99
C ASN A 161 16.75 -4.27 6.97
N LEU A 162 17.27 -3.62 8.02
CA LEU A 162 18.05 -4.27 9.08
C LEU A 162 17.20 -5.33 9.81
N TYR A 163 16.00 -4.98 10.23
CA TYR A 163 15.08 -5.91 10.88
C TYR A 163 14.82 -7.15 10.02
N LYS A 164 14.61 -6.96 8.72
CA LYS A 164 14.41 -8.07 7.78
C LYS A 164 15.64 -8.95 7.66
N GLN A 165 16.84 -8.36 7.54
CA GLN A 165 18.10 -9.10 7.44
C GLN A 165 18.45 -9.88 8.72
N GLU A 166 18.23 -9.28 9.89
CA GLU A 166 18.46 -9.95 11.18
C GLU A 166 17.49 -11.12 11.36
N PHE A 167 16.23 -10.92 11.00
CA PHE A 167 15.22 -11.96 11.05
C PHE A 167 15.53 -13.11 10.08
N GLU A 168 15.91 -12.81 8.84
CA GLU A 168 16.35 -13.80 7.86
C GLU A 168 17.59 -14.57 8.35
N LYS A 169 18.60 -13.89 8.91
CA LYS A 169 19.77 -14.56 9.51
C LYS A 169 19.38 -15.50 10.63
N PHE A 170 18.52 -15.08 11.56
CA PHE A 170 18.11 -15.89 12.69
C PHE A 170 17.40 -17.19 12.27
N TYR A 171 16.58 -17.16 11.22
CA TYR A 171 15.76 -18.29 10.81
C TYR A 171 16.35 -19.16 9.70
N TYR A 172 17.29 -18.65 8.89
CA TYR A 172 17.88 -19.39 7.77
C TYR A 172 19.37 -19.75 7.96
N SER A 173 19.98 -19.39 9.10
CA SER A 173 21.38 -19.71 9.42
C SER A 173 21.56 -20.97 10.31
N ASN A 174 20.47 -21.69 10.58
CA ASN A 174 20.48 -22.94 11.37
C ASN A 174 20.02 -24.10 10.53
#